data_4f136cea216f9f7c18b90a7ed57f67d4
#
_entry.id   4f136cea216f9f7c18b90a7ed57f67d4
#
_cell.length_a   1.000
_cell.length_b   1.000
_cell.length_c   1.000
_cell.angle_alpha   90.00
_cell.angle_beta   90.00
_cell.angle_gamma   90.00
#
_symmetry.space_group_name_H-M   'P 1'
#
loop_
_entity.id
_entity.type
_entity.pdbx_description
1 polymer ?
#
loop_
_entity_poly.entity_id
_entity_poly.type
_entity_poly.pdbx_seq_one_letter_code
_entity_poly.pdbx_strand_id
1 'polypeptide(L)'
;GRRLYDYARAGETDLIAERVQPRRVYIRNLDIELMDFAHDSNIKKVTFVVECSKGTYIRTLCHDIGEALGCGGMLTALRRTETLGFTTADCHTLEELKQASEEGRFEELLMPVDAAFRQYKSIFLSPKQSKMFLDGIRLDTNRIKIPAEGDTVRVYGDGRFLALAHIERSIAELQIIKLFYTKENPNC
;
A
#
# COMPACT_ATOMS: atom_id res chain seq x y z
N GLY A 1 -18.23 6.95 13.09
CA GLY A 1 -18.13 6.76 11.89
C GLY A 1 -19.13 6.36 10.80
N ARG A 2 -20.18 7.18 10.54
CA ARG A 2 -20.99 7.00 9.31
C ARG A 2 -20.12 7.28 8.07
N ARG A 3 -20.30 6.52 7.01
CA ARG A 3 -19.60 6.71 5.74
C ARG A 3 -20.23 7.87 4.96
N LEU A 4 -19.45 8.60 4.15
CA LEU A 4 -19.96 9.75 3.38
C LEU A 4 -21.13 9.38 2.46
N TYR A 5 -21.14 8.20 1.88
CA TYR A 5 -22.26 7.76 1.03
C TYR A 5 -23.57 7.56 1.80
N ASP A 6 -23.53 7.26 3.11
CA ASP A 6 -24.73 7.15 3.94
C ASP A 6 -25.39 8.51 4.13
N TYR A 7 -24.59 9.59 4.24
CA TYR A 7 -25.09 10.98 4.25
C TYR A 7 -25.70 11.36 2.90
N ALA A 8 -25.04 11.00 1.79
CA ALA A 8 -25.57 11.27 0.44
C ALA A 8 -26.92 10.59 0.22
N ARG A 9 -27.08 9.33 0.64
CA ARG A 9 -28.36 8.62 0.55
C ARG A 9 -29.47 9.19 1.45
N ALA A 10 -29.08 9.79 2.58
CA ALA A 10 -30.02 10.45 3.47
C ALA A 10 -30.39 11.88 3.02
N GLY A 11 -29.84 12.37 1.89
CA GLY A 11 -30.04 13.76 1.42
C GLY A 11 -29.31 14.82 2.24
N GLU A 12 -28.42 14.42 3.14
CA GLU A 12 -27.67 15.30 4.05
C GLU A 12 -26.38 15.83 3.37
N THR A 13 -26.50 16.41 2.17
CA THR A 13 -25.37 16.80 1.32
C THR A 13 -24.53 17.92 1.94
N ASP A 14 -25.12 18.84 2.69
CA ASP A 14 -24.42 19.95 3.31
C ASP A 14 -23.43 19.47 4.35
N LEU A 15 -23.79 18.42 5.10
CA LEU A 15 -22.91 17.79 6.09
C LEU A 15 -21.71 17.07 5.45
N ILE A 16 -21.82 16.69 4.17
CA ILE A 16 -20.71 16.10 3.42
C ILE A 16 -19.65 17.16 3.15
N ALA A 17 -20.06 18.35 2.68
CA ALA A 17 -19.13 19.43 2.36
C ALA A 17 -18.31 19.88 3.58
N GLU A 18 -18.92 19.94 4.76
CA GLU A 18 -18.22 20.29 6.01
C GLU A 18 -17.23 19.21 6.47
N ARG A 19 -17.46 17.93 6.14
CA ARG A 19 -16.65 16.79 6.60
C ARG A 19 -15.56 16.38 5.64
N VAL A 20 -15.65 16.75 4.37
CA VAL A 20 -14.63 16.46 3.38
C VAL A 20 -13.47 17.43 3.53
N GLN A 21 -12.40 16.98 4.15
CA GLN A 21 -11.16 17.75 4.24
C GLN A 21 -10.35 17.54 2.96
N PRO A 22 -9.89 18.62 2.29
CA PRO A 22 -8.98 18.51 1.15
C PRO A 22 -7.71 17.75 1.57
N ARG A 23 -7.31 16.79 0.75
CA ARG A 23 -6.08 16.03 0.98
C ARG A 23 -5.10 16.33 -0.14
N ARG A 24 -3.87 16.63 0.23
CA ARG A 24 -2.80 16.75 -0.74
C ARG A 24 -2.45 15.35 -1.26
N VAL A 25 -2.51 15.19 -2.56
CA VAL A 25 -2.06 14.00 -3.28
C VAL A 25 -1.00 14.41 -4.29
N TYR A 26 -0.17 13.45 -4.69
CA TYR A 26 0.89 13.69 -5.67
C TYR A 26 0.64 12.79 -6.86
N ILE A 27 0.52 13.40 -8.03
CA ILE A 27 0.58 12.71 -9.32
C ILE A 27 2.02 12.80 -9.79
N ARG A 28 2.72 11.65 -9.84
CA ARG A 28 4.13 11.58 -10.25
C ARG A 28 4.26 11.55 -11.75
N ASN A 29 3.39 10.79 -12.38
CA ASN A 29 3.33 10.66 -13.83
C ASN A 29 1.89 10.49 -14.29
N LEU A 30 1.55 11.01 -15.49
CA LEU A 30 0.29 10.81 -16.15
C LEU A 30 0.57 10.75 -17.66
N ASP A 31 0.46 9.55 -18.23
CA ASP A 31 0.70 9.29 -19.64
C ASP A 31 -0.62 8.95 -20.33
N ILE A 32 -0.93 9.68 -21.40
CA ILE A 32 -2.11 9.43 -22.24
C ILE A 32 -1.72 8.36 -23.26
N GLU A 33 -2.39 7.20 -23.20
CA GLU A 33 -2.15 6.08 -24.10
C GLU A 33 -3.04 6.13 -25.34
N LEU A 34 -4.31 6.51 -25.17
CA LEU A 34 -5.29 6.50 -26.24
C LEU A 34 -6.30 7.62 -26.05
N MET A 35 -6.58 8.32 -27.15
CA MET A 35 -7.72 9.23 -27.28
C MET A 35 -8.63 8.71 -28.39
N ASP A 36 -9.86 8.36 -28.05
CA ASP A 36 -10.88 7.95 -29.00
C ASP A 36 -11.87 9.12 -29.20
N PHE A 37 -11.89 9.64 -30.41
CA PHE A 37 -12.79 10.71 -30.85
C PHE A 37 -13.86 10.08 -31.77
N ALA A 38 -14.92 9.56 -31.20
CA ALA A 38 -16.05 9.08 -31.99
C ALA A 38 -16.60 10.22 -32.83
N HIS A 39 -16.62 10.03 -34.15
CA HIS A 39 -16.96 11.08 -35.12
C HIS A 39 -18.37 11.67 -34.93
N ASP A 40 -19.31 10.91 -34.37
CA ASP A 40 -20.73 11.30 -34.24
C ASP A 40 -21.18 11.52 -32.77
N SER A 41 -20.31 11.48 -31.79
CA SER A 41 -20.69 11.72 -30.40
C SER A 41 -19.86 12.83 -29.77
N ASN A 42 -20.52 13.64 -28.94
CA ASN A 42 -19.86 14.62 -28.08
C ASN A 42 -19.06 13.96 -26.94
N ILE A 43 -19.10 12.63 -26.86
CA ILE A 43 -18.41 11.85 -25.80
C ILE A 43 -17.05 11.42 -26.34
N LYS A 44 -16.00 11.82 -25.66
CA LYS A 44 -14.63 11.42 -25.95
C LYS A 44 -14.13 10.50 -24.85
N LYS A 45 -13.45 9.44 -25.25
CA LYS A 45 -12.83 8.50 -24.31
C LYS A 45 -11.32 8.71 -24.31
N VAL A 46 -10.75 8.87 -23.12
CA VAL A 46 -9.32 8.98 -22.92
C VAL A 46 -8.86 7.85 -22.01
N THR A 47 -7.84 7.11 -22.43
CA THR A 47 -7.16 6.11 -21.61
C THR A 47 -5.81 6.68 -21.22
N PHE A 48 -5.52 6.65 -19.94
CA PHE A 48 -4.22 7.11 -19.41
C PHE A 48 -3.71 6.20 -18.30
N VAL A 49 -2.40 6.16 -18.16
CA VAL A 49 -1.71 5.56 -17.03
C VAL A 49 -1.32 6.65 -16.05
N VAL A 50 -1.60 6.45 -14.77
CA VAL A 50 -1.24 7.42 -13.74
C VAL A 50 -0.46 6.76 -12.62
N GLU A 51 0.69 7.34 -12.28
CA GLU A 51 1.43 7.03 -11.07
C GLU A 51 1.13 8.09 -10.00
N CYS A 52 0.56 7.66 -8.88
CA CYS A 52 0.10 8.59 -7.85
C CYS A 52 0.37 8.08 -6.43
N SER A 53 0.34 9.01 -5.49
CA SER A 53 0.47 8.69 -4.07
C SER A 53 -0.74 7.93 -3.53
N LYS A 54 -0.57 7.27 -2.37
CA LYS A 54 -1.69 6.67 -1.63
C LYS A 54 -2.75 7.72 -1.32
N GLY A 55 -4.01 7.30 -1.32
CA GLY A 55 -5.15 8.18 -1.03
C GLY A 55 -5.65 8.99 -2.23
N THR A 56 -5.05 8.85 -3.41
CA THR A 56 -5.55 9.44 -4.64
C THR A 56 -6.76 8.67 -5.13
N TYR A 57 -7.88 9.37 -5.30
CA TYR A 57 -9.10 8.82 -5.87
C TYR A 57 -9.12 9.11 -7.37
N ILE A 58 -8.94 8.09 -8.20
CA ILE A 58 -8.89 8.26 -9.66
C ILE A 58 -10.21 8.79 -10.21
N ARG A 59 -11.35 8.50 -9.58
CA ARG A 59 -12.65 9.12 -9.94
C ARG A 59 -12.63 10.64 -9.79
N THR A 60 -12.04 11.12 -8.69
CA THR A 60 -11.88 12.55 -8.46
C THR A 60 -10.94 13.17 -9.49
N LEU A 61 -9.82 12.50 -9.78
CA LEU A 61 -8.89 12.95 -10.82
C LEU A 61 -9.58 13.09 -12.20
N CYS A 62 -10.39 12.10 -12.60
CA CYS A 62 -11.16 12.19 -13.85
C CYS A 62 -12.16 13.35 -13.86
N HIS A 63 -12.84 13.55 -12.73
CA HIS A 63 -13.76 14.69 -12.56
C HIS A 63 -13.02 16.02 -12.68
N ASP A 64 -11.92 16.20 -11.94
CA ASP A 64 -11.14 17.44 -11.93
C ASP A 64 -10.55 17.77 -13.31
N ILE A 65 -10.08 16.75 -14.05
CA ILE A 65 -9.63 16.91 -15.45
C ILE A 65 -10.79 17.40 -16.31
N GLY A 66 -11.97 16.79 -16.19
CA GLY A 66 -13.15 17.17 -16.95
C GLY A 66 -13.63 18.60 -16.65
N GLU A 67 -13.59 19.01 -15.39
CA GLU A 67 -13.91 20.38 -14.97
C GLU A 67 -12.90 21.39 -15.54
N ALA A 68 -11.60 21.06 -15.47
CA ALA A 68 -10.56 21.92 -16.04
C ALA A 68 -10.67 22.10 -17.55
N LEU A 69 -11.18 21.08 -18.25
CA LEU A 69 -11.45 21.15 -19.71
C LEU A 69 -12.82 21.76 -20.05
N GLY A 70 -13.68 22.02 -19.08
CA GLY A 70 -15.01 22.57 -19.26
C GLY A 70 -16.03 21.63 -19.90
N CYS A 71 -15.76 20.31 -19.91
CA CYS A 71 -16.62 19.30 -20.53
C CYS A 71 -17.17 18.26 -19.55
N GLY A 72 -16.77 18.32 -18.26
CA GLY A 72 -17.01 17.27 -17.29
C GLY A 72 -16.21 16.00 -17.58
N GLY A 73 -16.14 15.10 -16.59
CA GLY A 73 -15.39 13.86 -16.74
C GLY A 73 -15.86 12.78 -15.78
N MET A 74 -15.87 11.53 -16.24
CA MET A 74 -16.21 10.37 -15.41
C MET A 74 -15.29 9.20 -15.67
N LEU A 75 -15.03 8.44 -14.63
CA LEU A 75 -14.27 7.20 -14.73
C LEU A 75 -15.19 6.08 -15.25
N THR A 76 -14.84 5.47 -16.37
CA THR A 76 -15.59 4.35 -16.98
C THR A 76 -14.98 3.00 -16.71
N ALA A 77 -13.64 2.94 -16.55
CA ALA A 77 -12.92 1.73 -16.21
C ALA A 77 -11.67 2.07 -15.38
N LEU A 78 -11.27 1.18 -14.49
CA LEU A 78 -10.07 1.32 -13.69
C LEU A 78 -9.40 -0.04 -13.54
N ARG A 79 -8.11 -0.09 -13.86
CA ARG A 79 -7.25 -1.24 -13.57
C ARG A 79 -6.03 -0.77 -12.78
N ARG A 80 -5.81 -1.37 -11.62
CA ARG A 80 -4.57 -1.19 -10.88
C ARG A 80 -3.53 -2.15 -11.45
N THR A 81 -2.42 -1.62 -11.91
CA THR A 81 -1.34 -2.41 -12.52
C THR A 81 -0.18 -2.65 -11.56
N GLU A 82 0.00 -1.73 -10.57
CA GLU A 82 1.06 -1.84 -9.58
C GLU A 82 0.64 -1.26 -8.24
N THR A 83 1.14 -1.84 -7.14
CA THR A 83 1.05 -1.29 -5.79
C THR A 83 2.13 -1.90 -4.89
N LEU A 84 2.85 -1.08 -4.12
CA LEU A 84 3.90 -1.51 -3.18
C LEU A 84 5.00 -2.39 -3.83
N GLY A 85 5.27 -2.21 -5.13
CA GLY A 85 6.21 -3.01 -5.89
C GLY A 85 5.67 -4.37 -6.34
N PHE A 86 4.38 -4.65 -6.14
CA PHE A 86 3.69 -5.79 -6.74
C PHE A 86 2.99 -5.34 -8.02
N THR A 87 3.14 -6.14 -9.05
CA THR A 87 2.54 -5.94 -10.37
C THR A 87 1.40 -6.92 -10.62
N THR A 88 0.70 -6.78 -11.75
CA THR A 88 -0.30 -7.76 -12.16
C THR A 88 0.27 -9.15 -12.41
N ALA A 89 1.57 -9.28 -12.67
CA ALA A 89 2.24 -10.57 -12.82
C ALA A 89 2.39 -11.34 -11.49
N ASP A 90 2.33 -10.62 -10.37
CA ASP A 90 2.39 -11.21 -9.02
C ASP A 90 0.99 -11.58 -8.49
N CYS A 91 -0.06 -11.39 -9.29
CA CYS A 91 -1.44 -11.62 -8.88
C CYS A 91 -1.95 -12.98 -9.36
N HIS A 92 -2.80 -13.59 -8.58
CA HIS A 92 -3.55 -14.79 -8.92
C HIS A 92 -5.03 -14.48 -9.10
N THR A 93 -5.69 -15.18 -10.02
CA THR A 93 -7.13 -15.11 -10.19
C THR A 93 -7.84 -15.90 -9.08
N LEU A 94 -9.12 -15.62 -8.86
CA LEU A 94 -9.92 -16.38 -7.90
C LEU A 94 -10.03 -17.86 -8.29
N GLU A 95 -10.08 -18.15 -9.58
CA GLU A 95 -10.11 -19.49 -10.14
C GLU A 95 -8.82 -20.26 -9.82
N GLU A 96 -7.65 -19.64 -10.03
CA GLU A 96 -6.33 -20.23 -9.69
C GLU A 96 -6.22 -20.51 -8.19
N LEU A 97 -6.67 -19.56 -7.32
CA LEU A 97 -6.66 -19.75 -5.87
C LEU A 97 -7.57 -20.91 -5.45
N LYS A 98 -8.76 -21.01 -6.06
CA LYS A 98 -9.70 -22.10 -5.79
C LYS A 98 -9.11 -23.45 -6.18
N GLN A 99 -8.57 -23.57 -7.38
CA GLN A 99 -7.92 -24.78 -7.87
C GLN A 99 -6.76 -25.19 -6.96
N ALA A 100 -5.87 -24.24 -6.61
CA ALA A 100 -4.74 -24.51 -5.72
C ALA A 100 -5.20 -24.98 -4.33
N SER A 101 -6.32 -24.45 -3.84
CA SER A 101 -6.92 -24.89 -2.57
C SER A 101 -7.45 -26.31 -2.65
N GLU A 102 -8.16 -26.67 -3.73
CA GLU A 102 -8.68 -28.01 -3.98
C GLU A 102 -7.56 -29.06 -4.14
N GLU A 103 -6.42 -28.64 -4.71
CA GLU A 103 -5.23 -29.48 -4.89
C GLU A 103 -4.29 -29.50 -3.65
N GLY A 104 -4.61 -28.77 -2.59
CA GLY A 104 -3.77 -28.69 -1.40
C GLY A 104 -2.46 -27.90 -1.58
N ARG A 105 -2.35 -27.08 -2.62
CA ARG A 105 -1.16 -26.29 -2.99
C ARG A 105 -1.31 -24.79 -2.71
N PHE A 106 -2.34 -24.40 -1.94
CA PHE A 106 -2.63 -22.98 -1.67
C PHE A 106 -1.44 -22.23 -1.05
N GLU A 107 -0.69 -22.89 -0.16
CA GLU A 107 0.46 -22.28 0.50
C GLU A 107 1.60 -21.91 -0.47
N GLU A 108 1.70 -22.59 -1.62
CA GLU A 108 2.71 -22.29 -2.65
C GLU A 108 2.47 -20.93 -3.32
N LEU A 109 1.23 -20.44 -3.30
CA LEU A 109 0.83 -19.14 -3.86
C LEU A 109 0.99 -17.99 -2.88
N LEU A 110 1.26 -18.28 -1.59
CA LEU A 110 1.42 -17.24 -0.59
C LEU A 110 2.80 -16.61 -0.68
N MET A 111 2.82 -15.30 -0.78
CA MET A 111 4.06 -14.54 -0.68
C MET A 111 4.44 -14.32 0.80
N PRO A 112 5.74 -14.32 1.13
CA PRO A 112 6.19 -13.99 2.47
C PRO A 112 5.76 -12.56 2.84
N VAL A 113 5.38 -12.36 4.10
CA VAL A 113 4.86 -11.07 4.59
C VAL A 113 5.85 -9.92 4.37
N ASP A 114 7.14 -10.18 4.49
CA ASP A 114 8.20 -9.20 4.29
C ASP A 114 8.36 -8.74 2.84
N ALA A 115 7.77 -9.47 1.88
CA ALA A 115 7.72 -9.06 0.47
C ALA A 115 7.01 -7.71 0.28
N ALA A 116 6.02 -7.40 1.13
CA ALA A 116 5.30 -6.11 1.10
C ALA A 116 6.15 -4.93 1.60
N PHE A 117 7.33 -5.18 2.13
CA PHE A 117 8.20 -4.19 2.78
C PHE A 117 9.59 -4.10 2.15
N ARG A 118 9.75 -4.58 0.90
CA ARG A 118 11.03 -4.62 0.18
C ARG A 118 11.72 -3.26 0.04
N GLN A 119 10.95 -2.18 0.08
CA GLN A 119 11.46 -0.81 0.05
C GLN A 119 12.26 -0.43 1.30
N TYR A 120 12.09 -1.14 2.42
CA TYR A 120 12.84 -0.90 3.64
C TYR A 120 14.08 -1.78 3.73
N LYS A 121 15.17 -1.23 4.26
CA LYS A 121 16.41 -1.97 4.50
C LYS A 121 16.20 -3.04 5.57
N SER A 122 17.04 -4.07 5.55
CA SER A 122 16.99 -5.17 6.51
C SER A 122 18.06 -5.01 7.58
N ILE A 123 17.73 -5.38 8.81
CA ILE A 123 18.67 -5.59 9.91
C ILE A 123 18.52 -7.00 10.47
N PHE A 124 19.59 -7.57 10.98
CA PHE A 124 19.64 -8.93 11.49
C PHE A 124 20.07 -8.90 12.94
N LEU A 125 19.26 -9.49 13.79
CA LEU A 125 19.50 -9.59 15.23
C LEU A 125 20.14 -10.93 15.57
N SER A 126 21.05 -10.93 16.54
CA SER A 126 21.54 -12.17 17.16
C SER A 126 20.40 -12.86 17.94
N PRO A 127 20.51 -14.16 18.27
CA PRO A 127 19.48 -14.87 19.03
C PRO A 127 19.12 -14.18 20.36
N LYS A 128 20.12 -13.67 21.08
CA LYS A 128 19.91 -12.91 22.31
C LYS A 128 19.14 -11.60 22.08
N GLN A 129 19.52 -10.85 21.04
CA GLN A 129 18.85 -9.61 20.67
C GLN A 129 17.41 -9.86 20.18
N SER A 130 17.20 -10.93 19.40
CA SER A 130 15.87 -11.34 18.93
C SER A 130 14.92 -11.62 20.10
N LYS A 131 15.39 -12.38 21.10
CA LYS A 131 14.61 -12.64 22.31
C LYS A 131 14.25 -11.36 23.05
N MET A 132 15.22 -10.48 23.31
CA MET A 132 15.00 -9.19 23.97
C MET A 132 14.00 -8.33 23.19
N PHE A 133 14.15 -8.29 21.86
CA PHE A 133 13.29 -7.52 20.98
C PHE A 133 11.82 -8.02 21.00
N LEU A 134 11.62 -9.34 20.95
CA LEU A 134 10.30 -9.96 21.01
C LEU A 134 9.64 -9.82 22.40
N ASP A 135 10.43 -9.68 23.45
CA ASP A 135 9.96 -9.39 24.81
C ASP A 135 9.67 -7.87 25.01
N GLY A 136 9.76 -7.07 23.93
CA GLY A 136 9.45 -5.63 23.95
C GLY A 136 10.56 -4.74 24.51
N ILE A 137 11.76 -5.29 24.73
CA ILE A 137 12.92 -4.52 25.20
C ILE A 137 13.47 -3.70 24.05
N ARG A 138 13.62 -2.40 24.26
CA ARG A 138 14.26 -1.49 23.30
C ARG A 138 15.74 -1.84 23.18
N LEU A 139 16.21 -1.99 21.96
CA LEU A 139 17.58 -2.36 21.69
C LEU A 139 18.43 -1.12 21.36
N ASP A 140 19.62 -1.05 21.94
CA ASP A 140 20.62 -0.05 21.61
C ASP A 140 21.17 -0.29 20.18
N THR A 141 20.94 0.68 19.30
CA THR A 141 21.36 0.58 17.90
C THR A 141 22.87 0.65 17.71
N ASN A 142 23.65 1.14 18.69
CA ASN A 142 25.11 1.08 18.66
C ASN A 142 25.64 -0.36 18.72
N ARG A 143 24.80 -1.31 19.13
CA ARG A 143 25.15 -2.74 19.23
C ARG A 143 24.55 -3.59 18.10
N ILE A 144 24.00 -2.93 17.08
CA ILE A 144 23.34 -3.56 15.94
C ILE A 144 23.91 -2.92 14.68
N LYS A 145 24.13 -3.73 13.64
CA LYS A 145 24.48 -3.17 12.33
C LYS A 145 23.24 -2.58 11.68
N ILE A 146 23.12 -1.25 11.73
CA ILE A 146 22.03 -0.50 11.12
C ILE A 146 22.44 0.14 9.80
N PRO A 147 21.49 0.40 8.87
CA PRO A 147 21.78 1.15 7.65
C PRO A 147 22.12 2.62 7.94
N ALA A 148 22.94 3.22 7.10
CA ALA A 148 23.31 4.63 7.22
C ALA A 148 22.09 5.54 6.97
N GLU A 149 21.21 5.15 6.06
CA GLU A 149 20.02 5.91 5.66
C GLU A 149 18.76 5.08 5.82
N GLY A 150 17.66 5.79 6.07
CA GLY A 150 16.35 5.21 6.30
C GLY A 150 16.15 4.79 7.76
N ASP A 151 15.05 5.24 8.33
CA ASP A 151 14.74 5.01 9.74
C ASP A 151 13.75 3.86 9.96
N THR A 152 13.00 3.47 8.92
CA THR A 152 12.15 2.27 8.97
C THR A 152 12.92 1.09 8.40
N VAL A 153 12.96 0.00 9.14
CA VAL A 153 13.71 -1.21 8.79
C VAL A 153 12.89 -2.48 8.99
N ARG A 154 13.21 -3.48 8.19
CA ARG A 154 12.77 -4.86 8.39
C ARG A 154 13.72 -5.53 9.36
N VAL A 155 13.17 -6.12 10.41
CA VAL A 155 13.95 -6.80 11.46
C VAL A 155 13.85 -8.30 11.27
N TYR A 156 15.00 -8.96 11.19
CA TYR A 156 15.12 -10.41 11.10
C TYR A 156 15.87 -10.96 12.31
N GLY A 157 15.48 -12.15 12.74
CA GLY A 157 16.18 -12.93 13.77
C GLY A 157 15.94 -14.42 13.56
N ASP A 158 16.96 -15.23 13.77
CA ASP A 158 16.93 -16.68 13.58
C ASP A 158 16.39 -17.09 12.18
N GLY A 159 16.78 -16.32 11.14
CA GLY A 159 16.37 -16.55 9.75
C GLY A 159 14.94 -16.16 9.41
N ARG A 160 14.20 -15.54 10.32
CA ARG A 160 12.77 -15.19 10.15
C ARG A 160 12.55 -13.69 10.19
N PHE A 161 11.52 -13.23 9.47
CA PHE A 161 11.04 -11.87 9.57
C PHE A 161 10.27 -11.68 10.87
N LEU A 162 10.72 -10.75 11.72
CA LEU A 162 10.14 -10.53 13.04
C LEU A 162 9.18 -9.32 13.04
N ALA A 163 9.64 -8.21 12.46
CA ALA A 163 8.94 -6.94 12.62
C ALA A 163 9.35 -5.89 11.58
N LEU A 164 8.53 -4.84 11.49
CA LEU A 164 8.99 -3.50 11.12
C LEU A 164 9.36 -2.74 12.38
N ALA A 165 10.47 -2.00 12.32
CA ALA A 165 10.94 -1.16 13.41
C ALA A 165 11.41 0.20 12.88
N HIS A 166 11.41 1.18 13.78
CA HIS A 166 11.96 2.51 13.57
C HIS A 166 13.28 2.65 14.31
N ILE A 167 14.27 3.21 13.64
CA ILE A 167 15.56 3.56 14.22
C ILE A 167 15.44 4.98 14.75
N GLU A 168 15.29 5.14 16.06
CA GLU A 168 15.30 6.45 16.70
C GLU A 168 16.76 6.87 16.96
N ARG A 169 17.34 7.60 16.00
CA ARG A 169 18.77 7.93 15.99
C ARG A 169 19.19 8.88 17.12
N SER A 170 18.26 9.75 17.58
CA SER A 170 18.54 10.74 18.61
C SER A 170 18.89 10.13 19.98
N ILE A 171 18.33 8.95 20.25
CA ILE A 171 18.52 8.20 21.50
C ILE A 171 19.14 6.81 21.28
N ALA A 172 19.55 6.53 20.04
CA ALA A 172 20.15 5.26 19.63
C ALA A 172 19.29 4.02 19.99
N GLU A 173 17.97 4.10 19.80
CA GLU A 173 17.04 3.01 20.08
C GLU A 173 16.38 2.43 18.83
N LEU A 174 16.15 1.12 18.83
CA LEU A 174 15.31 0.42 17.87
C LEU A 174 13.92 0.22 18.48
N GLN A 175 12.91 0.85 17.87
CA GLN A 175 11.52 0.84 18.34
C GLN A 175 10.62 0.02 17.41
N ILE A 176 9.81 -0.87 17.97
CA ILE A 176 8.89 -1.71 17.20
C ILE A 176 7.75 -0.85 16.64
N ILE A 177 7.55 -0.88 15.33
CA ILE A 177 6.36 -0.35 14.67
C ILE A 177 5.28 -1.40 14.66
N LYS A 178 5.61 -2.63 14.19
CA LYS A 178 4.68 -3.75 14.08
C LYS A 178 5.42 -5.08 14.16
N LEU A 179 5.01 -5.93 15.08
CA LEU A 179 5.41 -7.34 15.12
C LEU A 179 4.56 -8.15 14.14
N PHE A 180 5.21 -9.04 13.40
CA PHE A 180 4.58 -10.03 12.51
C PHE A 180 4.80 -11.45 13.03
N TYR A 181 5.97 -11.72 13.58
CA TYR A 181 6.26 -12.98 14.25
C TYR A 181 5.58 -13.04 15.62
N THR A 182 4.81 -14.10 15.86
CA THR A 182 4.33 -14.47 17.18
C THR A 182 4.66 -15.92 17.44
N LYS A 183 4.73 -16.32 18.72
CA LYS A 183 4.97 -17.73 19.10
C LYS A 183 3.87 -18.67 18.58
N GLU A 184 2.67 -18.12 18.32
CA GLU A 184 1.50 -18.83 17.80
C GLU A 184 1.49 -18.92 16.27
N ASN A 185 2.23 -18.03 15.58
CA ASN A 185 2.35 -18.04 14.12
C ASN A 185 3.83 -17.96 13.71
N PRO A 186 4.57 -19.07 13.77
CA PRO A 186 6.00 -19.13 13.45
C PRO A 186 6.32 -19.03 11.95
N ASN A 187 5.30 -19.04 11.09
CA ASN A 187 5.46 -19.04 9.62
C ASN A 187 5.21 -17.65 8.96
N CYS A 188 5.13 -16.58 9.76
CA CYS A 188 5.12 -15.22 9.22
C CYS A 188 6.47 -14.77 8.72
#